data_86b3742d4b69fa5caf9f500d6d18f074
#
_entry.id   86b3742d4b69fa5caf9f500d6d18f074
#
_cell.length_a   1.000
_cell.length_b   1.000
_cell.length_c   1.000
_cell.angle_alpha   90.00
_cell.angle_beta   90.00
_cell.angle_gamma   90.00
#
_symmetry.space_group_name_H-M   'P 1'
#
loop_
_entity.id
_entity.type
_entity.pdbx_description
1 polymer ?
#
loop_
_entity_poly.entity_id
_entity_poly.type
_entity_poly.pdbx_seq_one_letter_code
_entity_poly.pdbx_strand_id
1 'polypeptide(L)'
;ACNESIRIESYVDRAMEFGVMFYYYPVTGKSEVSIIEKRYPRVIGDGQSTLEKLIDNTALKNQFIRRDEIKRSFDRSLDKVLEKGEVVVLDYVGNASNGSSFHRINVPTDNSKIKRFLVEHLHVQASICFTRLDIKANSLDDLLNCDFLIIEHNGVKSEPLNIFIKDATLISRYRAYKHHWRSMRLISEEQRALGHQTIPFNEGIREFFKQRKKLKNISAVMSIEKE
;
A
#
# COMPACT_ATOMS: atom_id res chain seq x y z
N ALA A 1 -14.87 26.93 -7.88
CA ALA A 1 -15.21 25.97 -6.82
C ALA A 1 -14.97 24.56 -7.34
N CYS A 2 -14.15 23.79 -6.64
CA CYS A 2 -13.92 22.39 -6.98
C CYS A 2 -15.15 21.59 -6.53
N ASN A 3 -15.87 20.98 -7.46
CA ASN A 3 -17.04 20.14 -7.17
C ASN A 3 -16.59 18.68 -6.84
N GLU A 4 -15.51 18.52 -6.09
CA GLU A 4 -15.02 17.20 -5.68
C GLU A 4 -15.61 16.83 -4.32
N SER A 5 -16.09 15.60 -4.20
CA SER A 5 -16.54 15.05 -2.93
C SER A 5 -15.34 14.67 -2.06
N ILE A 6 -15.37 15.05 -0.78
CA ILE A 6 -14.39 14.63 0.22
C ILE A 6 -14.99 13.46 0.98
N ARG A 7 -14.19 12.41 1.16
CA ARG A 7 -14.53 11.26 2.01
C ARG A 7 -13.83 11.41 3.35
N ILE A 8 -14.59 11.36 4.43
CA ILE A 8 -14.09 11.38 5.80
C ILE A 8 -14.40 10.03 6.41
N GLU A 9 -13.38 9.38 6.97
CA GLU A 9 -13.48 8.07 7.59
C GLU A 9 -12.90 8.10 9.02
N SER A 10 -13.37 7.20 9.87
CA SER A 10 -12.79 7.01 11.19
C SER A 10 -11.36 6.50 11.07
N TYR A 11 -10.46 7.03 11.89
CA TYR A 11 -9.10 6.50 11.97
C TYR A 11 -9.11 5.07 12.52
N VAL A 12 -8.41 4.19 11.85
CA VAL A 12 -8.24 2.79 12.27
C VAL A 12 -6.98 2.68 13.12
N ASP A 13 -7.17 2.55 14.43
CA ASP A 13 -6.08 2.36 15.39
C ASP A 13 -5.78 0.88 15.59
N ARG A 14 -4.97 0.32 14.67
CA ARG A 14 -4.42 -1.04 14.73
C ARG A 14 -2.90 -0.95 14.55
N ALA A 15 -2.16 -1.81 15.27
CA ALA A 15 -0.71 -1.68 15.43
C ALA A 15 0.09 -1.86 14.14
N MET A 16 -0.39 -2.67 13.20
CA MET A 16 0.34 -3.06 11.99
C MET A 16 -0.45 -2.77 10.73
N GLU A 17 0.27 -2.40 9.67
CA GLU A 17 -0.29 -2.29 8.32
C GLU A 17 0.34 -3.34 7.39
N PHE A 18 -0.50 -3.98 6.60
CA PHE A 18 -0.12 -4.99 5.63
C PHE A 18 -0.63 -4.64 4.24
N GLY A 19 0.18 -4.90 3.24
CA GLY A 19 -0.29 -4.98 1.87
C GLY A 19 -0.50 -6.44 1.50
N VAL A 20 -1.73 -6.78 1.16
CA VAL A 20 -2.15 -8.15 0.83
C VAL A 20 -2.53 -8.20 -0.64
N MET A 21 -1.71 -8.87 -1.45
CA MET A 21 -1.99 -9.12 -2.85
C MET A 21 -2.76 -10.42 -3.00
N PHE A 22 -3.90 -10.36 -3.67
CA PHE A 22 -4.79 -11.49 -3.93
C PHE A 22 -4.91 -11.75 -5.42
N TYR A 23 -4.75 -13.03 -5.81
CA TYR A 23 -5.00 -13.55 -7.15
C TYR A 23 -5.96 -14.74 -7.04
N TYR A 24 -6.97 -14.77 -7.88
CA TYR A 24 -7.88 -15.88 -8.03
C TYR A 24 -8.05 -16.26 -9.50
N TYR A 25 -7.87 -17.53 -9.80
CA TYR A 25 -7.97 -18.10 -11.15
C TYR A 25 -9.34 -18.75 -11.28
N PRO A 26 -10.29 -18.13 -11.98
CA PRO A 26 -11.71 -18.49 -11.89
C PRO A 26 -12.07 -19.82 -12.54
N VAL A 27 -11.29 -20.29 -13.53
CA VAL A 27 -11.51 -21.62 -14.17
C VAL A 27 -10.93 -22.74 -13.30
N THR A 28 -9.74 -22.52 -12.74
CA THR A 28 -9.05 -23.55 -11.96
C THR A 28 -9.43 -23.56 -10.47
N GLY A 29 -10.08 -22.48 -9.98
CA GLY A 29 -10.39 -22.29 -8.56
C GLY A 29 -9.17 -22.04 -7.67
N LYS A 30 -7.98 -21.89 -8.25
CA LYS A 30 -6.74 -21.64 -7.50
C LYS A 30 -6.73 -20.22 -6.96
N SER A 31 -6.27 -20.04 -5.72
CA SER A 31 -6.00 -18.71 -5.14
C SER A 31 -4.58 -18.59 -4.64
N GLU A 32 -4.01 -17.40 -4.77
CA GLU A 32 -2.69 -17.05 -4.24
C GLU A 32 -2.79 -15.77 -3.43
N VAL A 33 -2.07 -15.72 -2.31
CA VAL A 33 -2.00 -14.55 -1.43
C VAL A 33 -0.53 -14.27 -1.13
N SER A 34 -0.14 -12.99 -1.26
CA SER A 34 1.17 -12.50 -0.84
C SER A 34 0.98 -11.38 0.17
N ILE A 35 1.64 -11.47 1.32
CA ILE A 35 1.50 -10.53 2.43
C ILE A 35 2.85 -9.87 2.69
N ILE A 36 2.84 -8.54 2.77
CA ILE A 36 4.02 -7.70 3.05
C ILE A 36 3.65 -6.75 4.18
N GLU A 37 4.48 -6.65 5.20
CA GLU A 37 4.35 -5.66 6.25
C GLU A 37 4.79 -4.28 5.74
N LYS A 38 3.99 -3.26 6.03
CA LYS A 38 4.33 -1.87 5.79
C LYS A 38 4.70 -1.23 7.12
N ARG A 39 5.83 -0.55 7.16
CA ARG A 39 6.26 0.21 8.34
C ARG A 39 6.36 1.67 8.01
N TYR A 40 5.67 2.48 8.78
CA TYR A 40 5.73 3.93 8.67
C TYR A 40 7.12 4.48 8.92
N PRO A 41 7.50 5.60 8.29
CA PRO A 41 8.73 6.29 8.61
C PRO A 41 8.70 6.74 10.07
N ARG A 42 9.78 6.48 10.80
CA ARG A 42 9.88 6.77 12.22
C ARG A 42 11.30 7.13 12.61
N VAL A 43 11.44 7.86 13.70
CA VAL A 43 12.70 8.07 14.37
C VAL A 43 12.70 7.38 15.73
N ILE A 44 13.87 7.04 16.20
CA ILE A 44 14.09 6.44 17.52
C ILE A 44 15.03 7.35 18.29
N GLY A 45 14.61 7.79 19.47
CA GLY A 45 15.40 8.62 20.37
C GLY A 45 16.71 7.94 20.77
N ASP A 46 17.78 8.72 20.79
CA ASP A 46 19.11 8.28 21.24
C ASP A 46 19.45 8.82 22.66
N GLY A 47 18.56 9.61 23.26
CA GLY A 47 18.73 10.26 24.53
C GLY A 47 19.56 11.56 24.48
N GLN A 48 19.95 12.03 23.29
CA GLN A 48 20.85 13.18 23.13
C GLN A 48 20.42 14.13 22.00
N SER A 49 19.88 13.59 20.91
CA SER A 49 19.49 14.37 19.73
C SER A 49 18.08 14.91 19.85
N THR A 50 17.87 16.12 19.34
CA THR A 50 16.54 16.69 19.19
C THR A 50 15.74 15.93 18.10
N LEU A 51 14.42 16.01 18.18
CA LEU A 51 13.55 15.45 17.15
C LEU A 51 13.91 15.97 15.76
N GLU A 52 14.20 17.27 15.64
CA GLU A 52 14.64 17.88 14.38
C GLU A 52 15.86 17.17 13.78
N LYS A 53 16.92 17.01 14.59
CA LYS A 53 18.16 16.36 14.16
C LYS A 53 17.92 14.89 13.74
N LEU A 54 17.06 14.17 14.45
CA LEU A 54 16.70 12.81 14.12
C LEU A 54 15.92 12.72 12.80
N ILE A 55 15.00 13.66 12.53
CA ILE A 55 14.28 13.79 11.26
C ILE A 55 15.29 14.05 10.13
N ASP A 56 16.19 15.02 10.29
CA ASP A 56 17.20 15.36 9.29
C ASP A 56 18.08 14.15 8.95
N ASN A 57 18.59 13.46 9.95
CA ASN A 57 19.41 12.27 9.77
C ASN A 57 18.66 11.14 9.05
N THR A 58 17.36 11.04 9.27
CA THR A 58 16.51 10.03 8.63
C THR A 58 16.22 10.41 7.18
N ALA A 59 15.93 11.68 6.91
CA ALA A 59 15.72 12.21 5.57
C ALA A 59 16.95 12.07 4.67
N LEU A 60 18.17 12.27 5.21
CA LEU A 60 19.42 12.02 4.48
C LEU A 60 19.59 10.57 4.03
N LYS A 61 19.04 9.62 4.77
CA LYS A 61 19.10 8.17 4.45
C LYS A 61 17.93 7.69 3.57
N ASN A 62 16.86 8.45 3.51
CA ASN A 62 15.65 8.12 2.76
C ASN A 62 15.12 9.34 2.02
N GLN A 63 15.45 9.43 0.74
CA GLN A 63 15.07 10.55 -0.15
C GLN A 63 13.55 10.75 -0.32
N PHE A 64 12.73 9.77 0.05
CA PHE A 64 11.27 9.86 -0.02
C PHE A 64 10.65 10.53 1.20
N ILE A 65 11.45 10.81 2.25
CA ILE A 65 10.99 11.56 3.43
C ILE A 65 10.89 13.04 3.08
N ARG A 66 9.68 13.56 3.14
CA ARG A 66 9.38 14.98 2.89
C ARG A 66 9.69 15.82 4.12
N ARG A 67 10.98 16.06 4.34
CA ARG A 67 11.54 16.69 5.53
C ARG A 67 10.76 17.93 6.00
N ASP A 68 10.54 18.88 5.09
CA ASP A 68 9.93 20.16 5.45
C ASP A 68 8.44 20.05 5.80
N GLU A 69 7.72 19.10 5.16
CA GLU A 69 6.32 18.81 5.51
C GLU A 69 6.23 18.16 6.90
N ILE A 70 7.13 17.21 7.18
CA ILE A 70 7.20 16.53 8.48
C ILE A 70 7.55 17.53 9.57
N LYS A 71 8.59 18.38 9.38
CA LYS A 71 8.97 19.39 10.37
C LYS A 71 7.81 20.33 10.68
N ARG A 72 7.04 20.76 9.70
CA ARG A 72 5.85 21.60 9.92
C ARG A 72 4.78 20.91 10.79
N SER A 73 4.61 19.59 10.67
CA SER A 73 3.65 18.86 11.49
C SER A 73 4.10 18.71 12.97
N PHE A 74 5.40 18.83 13.23
CA PHE A 74 6.01 18.72 14.57
C PHE A 74 6.52 20.06 15.15
N ASP A 75 6.19 21.19 14.55
CA ASP A 75 6.75 22.52 14.83
C ASP A 75 7.03 22.81 16.32
N ARG A 76 6.05 22.57 17.20
CA ARG A 76 6.17 22.81 18.65
C ARG A 76 7.03 21.80 19.41
N SER A 77 7.52 20.76 18.77
CA SER A 77 8.22 19.62 19.39
C SER A 77 9.60 19.38 18.81
N LEU A 78 10.04 20.18 17.84
CA LEU A 78 11.30 19.94 17.11
C LEU A 78 12.53 19.98 18.01
N ASP A 79 12.53 20.85 19.01
CA ASP A 79 13.63 21.01 19.96
C ASP A 79 13.64 19.95 21.08
N LYS A 80 12.58 19.13 21.17
CA LYS A 80 12.50 18.10 22.20
C LYS A 80 13.60 17.06 21.96
N VAL A 81 14.42 16.82 22.99
CA VAL A 81 15.32 15.66 23.02
C VAL A 81 14.49 14.41 23.34
N LEU A 82 14.50 13.43 22.44
CA LEU A 82 13.77 12.18 22.64
C LEU A 82 14.54 11.26 23.59
N GLU A 83 13.83 10.62 24.51
CA GLU A 83 14.42 9.61 25.39
C GLU A 83 14.99 8.44 24.57
N LYS A 84 15.99 7.77 25.13
CA LYS A 84 16.59 6.60 24.45
C LYS A 84 15.56 5.51 24.26
N GLY A 85 15.29 5.16 22.98
CA GLY A 85 14.29 4.16 22.59
C GLY A 85 12.88 4.73 22.38
N GLU A 86 12.63 6.01 22.69
CA GLU A 86 11.35 6.65 22.36
C GLU A 86 11.13 6.66 20.85
N VAL A 87 9.98 6.16 20.40
CA VAL A 87 9.64 6.05 18.97
C VAL A 87 8.64 7.13 18.59
N VAL A 88 8.98 7.91 17.58
CA VAL A 88 8.07 8.91 16.99
C VAL A 88 7.82 8.55 15.53
N VAL A 89 6.55 8.32 15.19
CA VAL A 89 6.11 8.08 13.81
C VAL A 89 6.03 9.41 13.08
N LEU A 90 6.66 9.50 11.91
CA LEU A 90 6.78 10.74 11.14
C LEU A 90 5.64 10.95 10.14
N ASP A 91 5.05 9.88 9.64
CA ASP A 91 3.92 9.90 8.72
C ASP A 91 3.13 8.59 8.88
N TYR A 92 1.80 8.69 8.82
CA TYR A 92 0.89 7.54 8.93
C TYR A 92 0.36 7.05 7.58
N VAL A 93 0.94 7.53 6.48
CA VAL A 93 0.59 7.07 5.13
C VAL A 93 1.54 5.94 4.69
N GLY A 94 1.02 4.73 4.60
CA GLY A 94 1.77 3.51 4.31
C GLY A 94 2.18 3.34 2.84
N ASN A 95 2.82 4.34 2.22
CA ASN A 95 3.31 4.24 0.85
C ASN A 95 4.81 4.58 0.70
N ALA A 96 5.42 4.10 -0.39
CA ALA A 96 6.84 4.32 -0.67
C ALA A 96 7.18 5.80 -0.88
N SER A 97 6.28 6.58 -1.47
CA SER A 97 6.49 8.00 -1.77
C SER A 97 6.53 8.88 -0.51
N ASN A 98 6.07 8.36 0.62
CA ASN A 98 6.09 9.03 1.92
C ASN A 98 7.18 8.45 2.86
N GLY A 99 8.08 7.63 2.33
CA GLY A 99 9.19 7.08 3.10
C GLY A 99 8.87 5.82 3.90
N SER A 100 7.68 5.23 3.75
CA SER A 100 7.36 3.93 4.36
C SER A 100 8.23 2.83 3.78
N SER A 101 8.59 1.87 4.62
CA SER A 101 9.40 0.72 4.25
C SER A 101 8.54 -0.56 4.20
N PHE A 102 8.96 -1.49 3.34
CA PHE A 102 8.26 -2.75 3.09
C PHE A 102 9.13 -3.90 3.53
N HIS A 103 8.55 -4.79 4.32
CA HIS A 103 9.28 -5.87 4.97
C HIS A 103 8.65 -7.22 4.65
N ARG A 104 9.51 -8.16 4.29
CA ARG A 104 9.11 -9.55 4.18
C ARG A 104 8.79 -10.08 5.58
N ILE A 105 7.67 -10.78 5.70
CA ILE A 105 7.28 -11.48 6.92
C ILE A 105 7.27 -12.98 6.68
N ASN A 106 7.45 -13.72 7.74
CA ASN A 106 7.38 -15.17 7.68
C ASN A 106 5.91 -15.60 7.82
N VAL A 107 5.24 -15.74 6.68
CA VAL A 107 3.86 -16.23 6.65
C VAL A 107 3.89 -17.75 6.79
N PRO A 108 3.14 -18.35 7.73
CA PRO A 108 3.03 -19.79 7.84
C PRO A 108 2.59 -20.45 6.53
N THR A 109 3.05 -21.68 6.30
CA THR A 109 2.67 -22.47 5.11
C THR A 109 1.14 -22.66 5.05
N ASP A 110 0.52 -22.89 6.21
CA ASP A 110 -0.93 -22.93 6.33
C ASP A 110 -1.48 -21.51 6.57
N ASN A 111 -1.91 -20.90 5.48
CA ASN A 111 -2.64 -19.64 5.43
C ASN A 111 -4.01 -19.83 4.75
N SER A 112 -4.56 -21.02 4.88
CA SER A 112 -5.82 -21.43 4.23
C SER A 112 -7.02 -20.60 4.69
N LYS A 113 -7.03 -20.16 5.96
CA LYS A 113 -8.14 -19.39 6.55
C LYS A 113 -8.30 -18.03 5.86
N ILE A 114 -7.22 -17.23 5.76
CA ILE A 114 -7.29 -15.94 5.08
C ILE A 114 -7.55 -16.11 3.58
N LYS A 115 -6.98 -17.12 2.91
CA LYS A 115 -7.27 -17.39 1.51
C LYS A 115 -8.75 -17.67 1.28
N ARG A 116 -9.37 -18.52 2.10
CA ARG A 116 -10.79 -18.85 2.03
C ARG A 116 -11.66 -17.61 2.25
N PHE A 117 -11.32 -16.81 3.27
CA PHE A 117 -12.00 -15.56 3.56
C PHE A 117 -11.96 -14.60 2.36
N LEU A 118 -10.78 -14.41 1.76
CA LEU A 118 -10.63 -13.52 0.59
C LEU A 118 -11.36 -14.07 -0.65
N VAL A 119 -11.35 -15.38 -0.89
CA VAL A 119 -12.14 -15.98 -1.98
C VAL A 119 -13.62 -15.72 -1.78
N GLU A 120 -14.14 -15.96 -0.58
CA GLU A 120 -15.55 -15.78 -0.28
C GLU A 120 -15.99 -14.31 -0.46
N HIS A 121 -15.27 -13.38 0.13
CA HIS A 121 -15.67 -11.97 0.16
C HIS A 121 -15.29 -11.19 -1.10
N LEU A 122 -14.21 -11.54 -1.77
CA LEU A 122 -13.78 -10.83 -2.97
C LEU A 122 -14.31 -11.48 -4.25
N HIS A 123 -14.13 -12.80 -4.39
CA HIS A 123 -14.53 -13.46 -5.63
C HIS A 123 -16.01 -13.85 -5.62
N VAL A 124 -16.48 -14.59 -4.63
CA VAL A 124 -17.86 -15.10 -4.61
C VAL A 124 -18.87 -13.95 -4.49
N GLN A 125 -18.65 -13.00 -3.59
CA GLN A 125 -19.59 -11.90 -3.36
C GLN A 125 -19.43 -10.73 -4.32
N ALA A 126 -18.22 -10.44 -4.82
CA ALA A 126 -17.93 -9.25 -5.60
C ALA A 126 -17.29 -9.52 -6.98
N SER A 127 -17.11 -10.78 -7.39
CA SER A 127 -16.49 -11.21 -8.66
C SER A 127 -15.07 -10.63 -8.90
N ILE A 128 -14.35 -10.34 -7.83
CA ILE A 128 -12.99 -9.80 -7.89
C ILE A 128 -11.99 -10.95 -7.96
N CYS A 129 -11.23 -11.03 -9.04
CA CYS A 129 -10.19 -12.06 -9.23
C CYS A 129 -8.78 -11.55 -8.96
N PHE A 130 -8.63 -10.24 -8.82
CA PHE A 130 -7.34 -9.60 -8.59
C PHE A 130 -7.49 -8.30 -7.83
N THR A 131 -6.70 -8.14 -6.77
CA THR A 131 -6.62 -6.87 -6.01
C THR A 131 -5.41 -6.84 -5.11
N ARG A 132 -4.99 -5.64 -4.71
CA ARG A 132 -4.17 -5.41 -3.52
C ARG A 132 -5.04 -4.71 -2.48
N LEU A 133 -5.10 -5.30 -1.31
CA LEU A 133 -5.72 -4.69 -0.14
C LEU A 133 -4.64 -4.11 0.76
N ASP A 134 -4.86 -2.90 1.23
CA ASP A 134 -4.13 -2.33 2.33
C ASP A 134 -4.95 -2.54 3.60
N ILE A 135 -4.38 -3.26 4.56
CA ILE A 135 -5.09 -3.85 5.70
C ILE A 135 -4.42 -3.45 7.00
N LYS A 136 -5.20 -3.11 8.01
CA LYS A 136 -4.71 -2.93 9.37
C LYS A 136 -5.17 -4.07 10.29
N ALA A 137 -4.22 -4.63 11.06
CA ALA A 137 -4.44 -5.64 12.10
C ALA A 137 -3.53 -5.36 13.30
N ASN A 138 -3.79 -5.96 14.47
CA ASN A 138 -2.90 -5.76 15.62
C ASN A 138 -1.67 -6.68 15.57
N SER A 139 -1.78 -7.80 14.86
CA SER A 139 -0.68 -8.75 14.67
C SER A 139 -0.80 -9.48 13.34
N LEU A 140 0.25 -10.23 12.95
CA LEU A 140 0.18 -11.16 11.82
C LEU A 140 -0.84 -12.28 12.10
N ASP A 141 -0.92 -12.76 13.32
CA ASP A 141 -1.87 -13.82 13.71
C ASP A 141 -3.31 -13.35 13.58
N ASP A 142 -3.61 -12.10 13.98
CA ASP A 142 -4.94 -11.51 13.79
C ASP A 142 -5.28 -11.42 12.30
N LEU A 143 -4.33 -10.94 11.46
CA LEU A 143 -4.52 -10.92 10.01
C LEU A 143 -4.85 -12.32 9.46
N LEU A 144 -4.07 -13.33 9.84
CA LEU A 144 -4.27 -14.71 9.38
C LEU A 144 -5.56 -15.33 9.92
N ASN A 145 -6.03 -14.86 11.08
CA ASN A 145 -7.30 -15.23 11.68
C ASN A 145 -8.50 -14.42 11.18
N CYS A 146 -8.29 -13.52 10.21
CA CYS A 146 -9.32 -12.67 9.62
C CYS A 146 -9.88 -11.61 10.59
N ASP A 147 -9.17 -11.27 11.66
CA ASP A 147 -9.43 -10.10 12.50
C ASP A 147 -8.64 -8.90 12.00
N PHE A 148 -9.18 -8.22 11.01
CA PHE A 148 -8.56 -7.07 10.39
C PHE A 148 -9.59 -6.08 9.82
N LEU A 149 -9.10 -4.89 9.46
CA LEU A 149 -9.87 -3.88 8.72
C LEU A 149 -9.17 -3.55 7.40
N ILE A 150 -9.93 -3.55 6.32
CA ILE A 150 -9.45 -3.10 5.00
C ILE A 150 -9.54 -1.58 4.98
N ILE A 151 -8.42 -0.91 4.78
CA ILE A 151 -8.34 0.56 4.70
C ILE A 151 -8.32 1.06 3.26
N GLU A 152 -7.81 0.24 2.32
CA GLU A 152 -7.79 0.58 0.91
C GLU A 152 -7.93 -0.67 0.03
N HIS A 153 -8.72 -0.53 -1.02
CA HIS A 153 -8.88 -1.52 -2.08
C HIS A 153 -8.28 -0.98 -3.37
N ASN A 154 -7.18 -1.58 -3.82
CA ASN A 154 -6.45 -1.17 -5.01
C ASN A 154 -6.77 -2.09 -6.20
N GLY A 155 -7.15 -1.51 -7.32
CA GLY A 155 -7.51 -2.22 -8.54
C GLY A 155 -6.31 -2.73 -9.35
N VAL A 156 -6.56 -2.95 -10.65
CA VAL A 156 -5.61 -3.60 -11.60
C VAL A 156 -4.28 -2.88 -11.81
N LYS A 157 -4.15 -1.63 -11.38
CA LYS A 157 -2.90 -0.87 -11.45
C LYS A 157 -1.99 -1.08 -10.24
N SER A 158 -2.42 -1.86 -9.25
CA SER A 158 -1.63 -2.10 -8.05
C SER A 158 -0.40 -2.96 -8.37
N GLU A 159 0.74 -2.55 -7.85
CA GLU A 159 2.00 -3.26 -8.01
C GLU A 159 2.24 -4.24 -6.85
N PRO A 160 2.97 -5.34 -7.08
CA PRO A 160 3.32 -6.27 -6.02
C PRO A 160 4.35 -5.63 -5.07
N LEU A 161 3.99 -5.47 -3.78
CA LEU A 161 4.83 -4.78 -2.81
C LEU A 161 6.21 -5.44 -2.59
N ASN A 162 6.37 -6.70 -2.99
CA ASN A 162 7.65 -7.43 -2.95
C ASN A 162 8.79 -6.72 -3.69
N ILE A 163 8.47 -5.87 -4.66
CA ILE A 163 9.48 -5.09 -5.42
C ILE A 163 10.08 -3.94 -4.60
N PHE A 164 9.35 -3.46 -3.59
CA PHE A 164 9.75 -2.34 -2.75
C PHE A 164 10.49 -2.77 -1.47
N ILE A 165 10.62 -4.09 -1.23
CA ILE A 165 11.37 -4.59 -0.06
C ILE A 165 12.80 -4.08 -0.13
N LYS A 166 13.26 -3.45 0.97
CA LYS A 166 14.55 -2.76 1.04
C LYS A 166 15.74 -3.66 0.63
N ASP A 167 15.77 -4.88 1.14
CA ASP A 167 16.87 -5.83 0.92
C ASP A 167 16.60 -6.80 -0.24
N ALA A 168 15.60 -6.51 -1.08
CA ALA A 168 15.32 -7.34 -2.25
C ALA A 168 16.37 -7.13 -3.35
N THR A 169 16.96 -8.24 -3.82
CA THR A 169 17.87 -8.22 -4.96
C THR A 169 17.13 -7.88 -6.26
N LEU A 170 17.84 -7.37 -7.28
CA LEU A 170 17.27 -7.11 -8.61
C LEU A 170 16.59 -8.35 -9.19
N ILE A 171 17.19 -9.54 -8.99
CA ILE A 171 16.63 -10.81 -9.46
C ILE A 171 15.31 -11.11 -8.74
N SER A 172 15.22 -10.88 -7.42
CA SER A 172 13.97 -11.11 -6.68
C SER A 172 12.86 -10.14 -7.09
N ARG A 173 13.20 -8.87 -7.35
CA ARG A 173 12.26 -7.86 -7.88
C ARG A 173 11.75 -8.25 -9.27
N TYR A 174 12.65 -8.66 -10.17
CA TYR A 174 12.28 -9.14 -11.50
C TYR A 174 11.36 -10.36 -11.43
N ARG A 175 11.66 -11.34 -10.56
CA ARG A 175 10.80 -12.53 -10.35
C ARG A 175 9.41 -12.14 -9.83
N ALA A 176 9.33 -11.19 -8.91
CA ALA A 176 8.06 -10.68 -8.39
C ALA A 176 7.21 -10.03 -9.50
N TYR A 177 7.80 -9.17 -10.32
CA TYR A 177 7.13 -8.58 -11.47
C TYR A 177 6.70 -9.62 -12.50
N LYS A 178 7.60 -10.54 -12.86
CA LYS A 178 7.30 -11.61 -13.82
C LYS A 178 6.13 -12.48 -13.34
N HIS A 179 6.11 -12.85 -12.05
CA HIS A 179 5.00 -13.59 -11.45
C HIS A 179 3.71 -12.79 -11.51
N HIS A 180 3.73 -11.54 -11.09
CA HIS A 180 2.58 -10.64 -11.10
C HIS A 180 1.93 -10.53 -12.49
N TRP A 181 2.72 -10.15 -13.51
CA TRP A 181 2.20 -9.99 -14.86
C TRP A 181 1.72 -11.31 -15.49
N ARG A 182 2.39 -12.42 -15.16
CA ARG A 182 1.94 -13.76 -15.60
C ARG A 182 0.59 -14.10 -14.97
N SER A 183 0.41 -13.85 -13.68
CA SER A 183 -0.85 -14.10 -12.97
C SER A 183 -1.99 -13.24 -13.53
N MET A 184 -1.73 -11.95 -13.75
CA MET A 184 -2.70 -11.05 -14.38
C MET A 184 -3.14 -11.53 -15.77
N ARG A 185 -2.18 -11.96 -16.59
CA ARG A 185 -2.46 -12.51 -17.92
C ARG A 185 -3.32 -13.77 -17.83
N LEU A 186 -2.95 -14.74 -16.98
CA LEU A 186 -3.69 -15.99 -16.82
C LEU A 186 -5.11 -15.73 -16.32
N ILE A 187 -5.30 -14.87 -15.33
CA ILE A 187 -6.61 -14.47 -14.84
C ILE A 187 -7.45 -13.86 -15.97
N SER A 188 -6.86 -12.98 -16.77
CA SER A 188 -7.54 -12.36 -17.93
C SER A 188 -7.91 -13.39 -19.00
N GLU A 189 -7.05 -14.39 -19.26
CA GLU A 189 -7.33 -15.49 -20.19
C GLU A 189 -8.48 -16.36 -19.68
N GLU A 190 -8.48 -16.73 -18.38
CA GLU A 190 -9.54 -17.51 -17.77
C GLU A 190 -10.87 -16.74 -17.72
N GLN A 191 -10.87 -15.44 -17.42
CA GLN A 191 -12.07 -14.59 -17.46
C GLN A 191 -12.67 -14.55 -18.88
N ARG A 192 -11.84 -14.42 -19.91
CA ARG A 192 -12.32 -14.47 -21.30
C ARG A 192 -12.92 -15.83 -21.67
N ALA A 193 -12.33 -16.92 -21.18
CA ALA A 193 -12.88 -18.26 -21.38
C ALA A 193 -14.27 -18.43 -20.74
N LEU A 194 -14.57 -17.67 -19.69
CA LEU A 194 -15.89 -17.59 -19.04
C LEU A 194 -16.85 -16.60 -19.72
N GLY A 195 -16.45 -15.98 -20.85
CA GLY A 195 -17.29 -15.07 -21.62
C GLY A 195 -17.20 -13.60 -21.23
N HIS A 196 -16.33 -13.23 -20.28
CA HIS A 196 -16.12 -11.81 -19.94
C HIS A 196 -15.39 -11.08 -21.05
N GLN A 197 -15.88 -9.90 -21.41
CA GLN A 197 -15.26 -9.07 -22.44
C GLN A 197 -14.24 -8.11 -21.82
N THR A 198 -13.14 -7.91 -22.53
CA THR A 198 -12.16 -6.88 -22.18
C THR A 198 -12.60 -5.53 -22.73
N ILE A 199 -12.28 -4.44 -22.02
CA ILE A 199 -12.46 -3.10 -22.55
C ILE A 199 -11.61 -2.96 -23.82
N PRO A 200 -12.17 -2.47 -24.95
CA PRO A 200 -11.43 -2.22 -26.17
C PRO A 200 -10.23 -1.28 -25.91
N PHE A 201 -9.10 -1.53 -26.57
CA PHE A 201 -7.86 -0.81 -26.34
C PHE A 201 -8.00 0.72 -26.52
N ASN A 202 -8.73 1.15 -27.55
CA ASN A 202 -9.00 2.56 -27.82
C ASN A 202 -9.85 3.24 -26.70
N GLU A 203 -10.79 2.50 -26.14
CA GLU A 203 -11.58 2.96 -24.98
C GLU A 203 -10.73 3.03 -23.72
N GLY A 204 -9.95 2.01 -23.45
CA GLY A 204 -9.02 1.99 -22.30
C GLY A 204 -8.03 3.16 -22.34
N ILE A 205 -7.44 3.46 -23.52
CA ILE A 205 -6.56 4.63 -23.71
C ILE A 205 -7.31 5.92 -23.48
N ARG A 206 -8.52 6.08 -24.02
CA ARG A 206 -9.31 7.30 -23.84
C ARG A 206 -9.59 7.57 -22.35
N GLU A 207 -10.04 6.56 -21.63
CA GLU A 207 -10.29 6.69 -20.18
C GLU A 207 -9.01 6.95 -19.38
N PHE A 208 -7.88 6.35 -19.75
CA PHE A 208 -6.58 6.66 -19.14
C PHE A 208 -6.20 8.15 -19.28
N PHE A 209 -6.32 8.72 -20.48
CA PHE A 209 -6.00 10.13 -20.69
C PHE A 209 -7.01 11.06 -20.01
N LYS A 210 -8.27 10.69 -19.96
CA LYS A 210 -9.32 11.45 -19.25
C LYS A 210 -9.01 11.53 -17.75
N GLN A 211 -8.69 10.40 -17.12
CA GLN A 211 -8.30 10.36 -15.70
C GLN A 211 -7.01 11.17 -15.44
N ARG A 212 -6.02 11.05 -16.31
CA ARG A 212 -4.78 11.81 -16.18
C ARG A 212 -4.99 13.32 -16.26
N LYS A 213 -5.88 13.77 -17.13
CA LYS A 213 -6.27 15.19 -17.22
C LYS A 213 -6.96 15.65 -15.93
N LYS A 214 -7.88 14.84 -15.39
CA LYS A 214 -8.56 15.13 -14.11
C LYS A 214 -7.56 15.29 -12.98
N LEU A 215 -6.60 14.36 -12.82
CA LEU A 215 -5.56 14.42 -11.78
C LEU A 215 -4.68 15.68 -11.90
N LYS A 216 -4.31 16.08 -13.12
CA LYS A 216 -3.54 17.32 -13.34
C LYS A 216 -4.31 18.55 -12.89
N ASN A 217 -5.63 18.61 -13.18
CA ASN A 217 -6.48 19.73 -12.77
C ASN A 217 -6.59 19.82 -11.25
N ILE A 218 -6.75 18.67 -10.56
CA ILE A 218 -6.79 18.61 -9.08
C ILE A 218 -5.47 19.11 -8.50
N SER A 219 -4.34 18.63 -9.01
CA SER A 219 -3.01 19.07 -8.54
C SER A 219 -2.78 20.57 -8.74
N ALA A 220 -3.27 21.14 -9.85
CA ALA A 220 -3.16 22.57 -10.10
C ALA A 220 -4.01 23.40 -9.11
N VAL A 221 -5.21 22.93 -8.76
CA VAL A 221 -6.05 23.61 -7.75
C VAL A 221 -5.40 23.56 -6.37
N MET A 222 -4.85 22.39 -5.97
CA MET A 222 -4.19 22.23 -4.68
C MET A 222 -2.86 23.01 -4.55
N SER A 223 -2.22 23.38 -5.67
CA SER A 223 -1.01 24.24 -5.65
C SER A 223 -1.35 25.73 -5.46
N ILE A 224 -2.50 26.17 -5.91
CA ILE A 224 -2.96 27.58 -5.76
C ILE A 224 -3.37 27.89 -4.31
N GLU A 225 -3.83 26.90 -3.53
CA GLU A 225 -4.19 27.08 -2.12
C GLU A 225 -2.96 27.08 -1.16
N LYS A 226 -1.74 26.93 -1.70
CA LYS A 226 -0.49 26.92 -0.93
C LYS A 226 0.32 28.22 -1.03
N GLU A 227 -0.15 29.20 -1.82
CA GLU A 227 0.36 30.56 -1.87
C GLU A 227 -0.50 31.51 -1.01
#